data_e51ae526ba8460f7b1caa8ae79cf8d4d
#
_entry.id   e51ae526ba8460f7b1caa8ae79cf8d4d
#
_cell.length_a   1.000
_cell.length_b   1.000
_cell.length_c   1.000
_cell.angle_alpha   90.00
_cell.angle_beta   90.00
_cell.angle_gamma   90.00
#
_symmetry.space_group_name_H-M   'P 1'
#
loop_
_entity.id
_entity.type
_entity.pdbx_description
1 polymer ?
#
loop_
_entity_poly.entity_id
_entity_poly.type
_entity_poly.pdbx_seq_one_letter_code
_entity_poly.pdbx_strand_id
1 'polypeptide(L)'
;NLDEALTWSENAISLPFIGEENFTTLSTKSQVLDALGRKEESEATMQKAIRHPTATALQVHFYGRQLITQGKKEEAMKIFEYNQKEHPKEWVVNVGMARGYSAMGNYKAALKYAKTAYESAPDPQNKESMKQAVAKLESGQDIN
;
A
#
# COMPACT_ATOMS: atom_id res chain seq x y z
N ASN A 1 -25.71 -2.12 -9.32
CA ASN A 1 -25.61 -3.57 -9.21
C ASN A 1 -24.14 -3.99 -9.30
N LEU A 2 -23.66 -4.87 -8.37
CA LEU A 2 -22.27 -5.29 -8.30
C LEU A 2 -21.83 -6.16 -9.50
N ASP A 3 -22.74 -6.93 -10.07
CA ASP A 3 -22.45 -7.74 -11.27
C ASP A 3 -22.24 -6.85 -12.49
N GLU A 4 -23.02 -5.79 -12.61
CA GLU A 4 -22.80 -4.76 -13.64
C GLU A 4 -21.46 -4.05 -13.43
N ALA A 5 -21.11 -3.72 -12.18
CA ALA A 5 -19.82 -3.09 -11.87
C ALA A 5 -18.64 -4.01 -12.21
N LEU A 6 -18.76 -5.32 -12.01
CA LEU A 6 -17.76 -6.28 -12.45
C LEU A 6 -17.65 -6.30 -13.98
N THR A 7 -18.77 -6.38 -14.69
CA THR A 7 -18.80 -6.32 -16.15
C THR A 7 -18.15 -5.05 -16.70
N TRP A 8 -18.45 -3.89 -16.10
CA TRP A 8 -17.80 -2.62 -16.46
C TRP A 8 -16.29 -2.63 -16.20
N SER A 9 -15.84 -3.19 -15.08
CA SER A 9 -14.41 -3.28 -14.77
C SER A 9 -13.66 -4.24 -15.68
N GLU A 10 -14.29 -5.33 -16.11
CA GLU A 10 -13.74 -6.27 -17.08
C GLU A 10 -13.66 -5.65 -18.49
N ASN A 11 -14.69 -4.91 -18.89
CA ASN A 11 -14.70 -4.17 -20.14
C ASN A 11 -13.61 -3.08 -20.17
N ALA A 12 -13.39 -2.38 -19.05
CA ALA A 12 -12.32 -1.38 -18.92
C ALA A 12 -10.91 -1.97 -19.08
N ILE A 13 -10.76 -3.28 -18.90
CA ILE A 13 -9.47 -3.98 -19.06
C ILE A 13 -9.31 -4.59 -20.46
N SER A 14 -10.40 -5.12 -21.04
CA SER A 14 -10.33 -6.05 -22.17
C SER A 14 -10.89 -5.53 -23.48
N LEU A 15 -11.63 -4.43 -23.50
CA LEU A 15 -12.21 -3.93 -24.76
C LEU A 15 -11.13 -3.33 -25.67
N PRO A 16 -11.10 -3.75 -26.97
CA PRO A 16 -10.20 -3.15 -27.95
C PRO A 16 -10.48 -1.64 -28.07
N PHE A 17 -9.42 -0.83 -28.09
CA PHE A 17 -9.43 0.64 -28.23
C PHE A 17 -9.87 1.47 -27.01
N ILE A 18 -10.50 0.89 -25.98
CA ILE A 18 -10.91 1.59 -24.75
C ILE A 18 -10.49 0.87 -23.48
N GLY A 19 -10.20 -0.42 -23.54
CA GLY A 19 -9.74 -1.20 -22.40
C GLY A 19 -8.23 -1.09 -22.24
N GLU A 20 -7.77 -0.70 -21.06
CA GLU A 20 -6.37 -0.68 -20.71
C GLU A 20 -6.16 -1.36 -19.35
N GLU A 21 -5.31 -2.39 -19.35
CA GLU A 21 -4.88 -2.97 -18.08
C GLU A 21 -3.84 -2.04 -17.46
N ASN A 22 -4.14 -1.54 -16.27
CA ASN A 22 -3.26 -0.71 -15.47
C ASN A 22 -3.60 -0.88 -13.98
N PHE A 23 -2.82 -0.24 -13.09
CA PHE A 23 -3.09 -0.31 -11.65
C PHE A 23 -4.53 0.07 -11.31
N THR A 24 -5.06 1.15 -11.88
CA THR A 24 -6.38 1.69 -11.53
C THR A 24 -7.50 0.73 -11.92
N THR A 25 -7.48 0.21 -13.16
CA THR A 25 -8.51 -0.72 -13.64
C THR A 25 -8.48 -2.04 -12.88
N LEU A 26 -7.28 -2.57 -12.60
CA LEU A 26 -7.11 -3.80 -11.82
C LEU A 26 -7.52 -3.61 -10.36
N SER A 27 -7.14 -2.52 -9.70
CA SER A 27 -7.53 -2.26 -8.31
C SER A 27 -9.02 -2.04 -8.16
N THR A 28 -9.67 -1.37 -9.11
CA THR A 28 -11.13 -1.23 -9.15
C THR A 28 -11.81 -2.60 -9.29
N LYS A 29 -11.34 -3.45 -10.21
CA LYS A 29 -11.85 -4.82 -10.35
C LYS A 29 -11.71 -5.63 -9.06
N SER A 30 -10.56 -5.53 -8.40
CA SER A 30 -10.32 -6.19 -7.12
C SER A 30 -11.34 -5.76 -6.05
N GLN A 31 -11.62 -4.46 -5.94
CA GLN A 31 -12.61 -3.94 -4.98
C GLN A 31 -14.03 -4.46 -5.27
N VAL A 32 -14.42 -4.53 -6.54
CA VAL A 32 -15.74 -5.09 -6.95
C VAL A 32 -15.81 -6.58 -6.61
N LEU A 33 -14.75 -7.34 -6.88
CA LEU A 33 -14.68 -8.77 -6.53
C LEU A 33 -14.79 -8.98 -5.01
N ASP A 34 -14.13 -8.14 -4.21
CA ASP A 34 -14.23 -8.20 -2.74
C ASP A 34 -15.68 -7.94 -2.27
N ALA A 35 -16.33 -6.92 -2.83
CA ALA A 35 -17.72 -6.60 -2.54
C ALA A 35 -18.71 -7.72 -2.94
N LEU A 36 -18.37 -8.50 -3.95
CA LEU A 36 -19.11 -9.71 -4.36
C LEU A 36 -18.79 -10.93 -3.49
N GLY A 37 -17.88 -10.83 -2.52
CA GLY A 37 -17.42 -11.93 -1.68
C GLY A 37 -16.43 -12.89 -2.36
N ARG A 38 -15.95 -12.56 -3.58
CA ARG A 38 -14.98 -13.34 -4.37
C ARG A 38 -13.55 -13.02 -3.92
N LYS A 39 -13.25 -13.31 -2.66
CA LYS A 39 -12.02 -12.83 -1.98
C LYS A 39 -10.73 -13.30 -2.63
N GLU A 40 -10.62 -14.57 -3.01
CA GLU A 40 -9.42 -15.13 -3.64
C GLU A 40 -9.11 -14.43 -4.98
N GLU A 41 -10.15 -14.19 -5.77
CA GLU A 41 -10.01 -13.49 -7.05
C GLU A 41 -9.69 -12.00 -6.86
N SER A 42 -10.26 -11.39 -5.83
CA SER A 42 -9.93 -10.02 -5.43
C SER A 42 -8.45 -9.90 -5.07
N GLU A 43 -7.95 -10.77 -4.19
CA GLU A 43 -6.55 -10.79 -3.77
C GLU A 43 -5.60 -11.02 -4.96
N ALA A 44 -5.90 -12.00 -5.81
CA ALA A 44 -5.10 -12.28 -7.01
C ALA A 44 -5.07 -11.07 -7.97
N THR A 45 -6.20 -10.40 -8.16
CA THR A 45 -6.31 -9.21 -9.01
C THR A 45 -5.53 -8.04 -8.43
N MET A 46 -5.59 -7.82 -7.12
CA MET A 46 -4.81 -6.78 -6.44
C MET A 46 -3.30 -7.06 -6.50
N GLN A 47 -2.89 -8.33 -6.35
CA GLN A 47 -1.49 -8.73 -6.53
C GLN A 47 -0.99 -8.44 -7.95
N LYS A 48 -1.85 -8.59 -8.96
CA LYS A 48 -1.54 -8.19 -10.34
C LYS A 48 -1.44 -6.67 -10.45
N ALA A 49 -2.36 -5.93 -9.83
CA ALA A 49 -2.37 -4.47 -9.84
C ALA A 49 -1.07 -3.87 -9.28
N ILE A 50 -0.64 -4.30 -8.09
CA ILE A 50 0.56 -3.75 -7.43
C ILE A 50 1.87 -4.08 -8.16
N ARG A 51 1.87 -5.12 -8.99
CA ARG A 51 3.03 -5.51 -9.82
C ARG A 51 2.97 -4.93 -11.23
N HIS A 52 1.90 -4.25 -11.57
CA HIS A 52 1.77 -3.63 -12.89
C HIS A 52 2.75 -2.45 -13.02
N PRO A 53 3.38 -2.23 -14.19
CA PRO A 53 4.35 -1.13 -14.39
C PRO A 53 3.78 0.28 -14.12
N THR A 54 2.45 0.44 -14.15
CA THR A 54 1.78 1.71 -13.82
C THR A 54 1.56 1.93 -12.33
N ALA A 55 1.86 0.93 -11.48
CA ALA A 55 1.72 1.07 -10.03
C ALA A 55 2.80 2.03 -9.49
N THR A 56 2.36 3.05 -8.76
CA THR A 56 3.26 3.99 -8.10
C THR A 56 3.60 3.52 -6.67
N ALA A 57 4.74 3.95 -6.15
CA ALA A 57 5.12 3.69 -4.76
C ALA A 57 4.02 4.09 -3.75
N LEU A 58 3.34 5.19 -4.02
CA LEU A 58 2.26 5.68 -3.15
C LEU A 58 1.04 4.75 -3.18
N GLN A 59 0.65 4.24 -4.34
CA GLN A 59 -0.47 3.30 -4.49
C GLN A 59 -0.18 1.97 -3.77
N VAL A 60 1.02 1.44 -3.94
CA VAL A 60 1.47 0.23 -3.23
C VAL A 60 1.51 0.45 -1.71
N HIS A 61 1.98 1.63 -1.26
CA HIS A 61 1.97 2.02 0.14
C HIS A 61 0.56 2.05 0.73
N PHE A 62 -0.42 2.63 0.04
CA PHE A 62 -1.81 2.65 0.52
C PHE A 62 -2.40 1.24 0.65
N TYR A 63 -2.08 0.34 -0.26
CA TYR A 63 -2.51 -1.06 -0.12
C TYR A 63 -1.90 -1.73 1.12
N GLY A 64 -0.61 -1.52 1.38
CA GLY A 64 0.03 -2.01 2.60
C GLY A 64 -0.64 -1.48 3.87
N ARG A 65 -1.02 -0.19 3.91
CA ARG A 65 -1.78 0.39 5.02
C ARG A 65 -3.17 -0.24 5.19
N GLN A 66 -3.87 -0.49 4.10
CA GLN A 66 -5.16 -1.18 4.14
C GLN A 66 -5.03 -2.57 4.76
N LEU A 67 -3.99 -3.32 4.43
CA LEU A 67 -3.71 -4.63 5.03
C LEU A 67 -3.46 -4.53 6.55
N ILE A 68 -2.74 -3.51 7.02
CA ILE A 68 -2.58 -3.26 8.48
C ILE A 68 -3.95 -3.05 9.13
N THR A 69 -4.80 -2.20 8.54
CA THR A 69 -6.15 -1.93 9.07
C THR A 69 -7.03 -3.19 9.13
N GLN A 70 -6.80 -4.14 8.21
CA GLN A 70 -7.47 -5.45 8.19
C GLN A 70 -6.83 -6.47 9.16
N GLY A 71 -5.78 -6.10 9.89
CA GLY A 71 -5.04 -7.00 10.79
C GLY A 71 -4.06 -7.94 10.10
N LYS A 72 -3.88 -7.83 8.77
CA LYS A 72 -2.99 -8.65 7.94
C LYS A 72 -1.55 -8.08 7.95
N LYS A 73 -0.94 -8.08 9.13
CA LYS A 73 0.35 -7.37 9.38
C LYS A 73 1.53 -7.96 8.59
N GLU A 74 1.61 -9.28 8.53
CA GLU A 74 2.66 -10.01 7.81
C GLU A 74 2.54 -9.80 6.30
N GLU A 75 1.33 -9.77 5.77
CA GLU A 75 1.07 -9.46 4.36
C GLU A 75 1.44 -7.99 4.06
N ALA A 76 1.04 -7.08 4.93
CA ALA A 76 1.40 -5.66 4.81
C ALA A 76 2.93 -5.47 4.77
N MET A 77 3.67 -6.16 5.63
CA MET A 77 5.12 -6.09 5.64
C MET A 77 5.73 -6.53 4.31
N LYS A 78 5.26 -7.65 3.73
CA LYS A 78 5.70 -8.11 2.41
C LYS A 78 5.42 -7.08 1.30
N ILE A 79 4.29 -6.37 1.38
CA ILE A 79 3.96 -5.30 0.42
C ILE A 79 4.89 -4.11 0.58
N PHE A 80 5.24 -3.70 1.80
CA PHE A 80 6.19 -2.62 2.03
C PHE A 80 7.62 -2.99 1.60
N GLU A 81 8.06 -4.22 1.85
CA GLU A 81 9.35 -4.73 1.36
C GLU A 81 9.40 -4.76 -0.18
N TYR A 82 8.34 -5.23 -0.82
CA TYR A 82 8.20 -5.18 -2.27
C TYR A 82 8.30 -3.74 -2.78
N ASN A 83 7.55 -2.82 -2.16
CA ASN A 83 7.56 -1.40 -2.53
C ASN A 83 8.95 -0.78 -2.40
N GLN A 84 9.67 -1.08 -1.32
CA GLN A 84 11.04 -0.59 -1.11
C GLN A 84 12.00 -1.12 -2.18
N LYS A 85 11.84 -2.38 -2.59
CA LYS A 85 12.66 -2.99 -3.63
C LYS A 85 12.42 -2.37 -5.00
N GLU A 86 11.17 -2.15 -5.37
CA GLU A 86 10.80 -1.63 -6.70
C GLU A 86 10.98 -0.12 -6.81
N HIS A 87 10.81 0.61 -5.70
CA HIS A 87 10.83 2.08 -5.66
C HIS A 87 11.81 2.63 -4.60
N PRO A 88 13.09 2.21 -4.59
CA PRO A 88 14.02 2.48 -3.47
C PRO A 88 14.32 3.96 -3.22
N LYS A 89 14.02 4.83 -4.19
CA LYS A 89 14.27 6.29 -4.09
C LYS A 89 13.07 7.09 -3.59
N GLU A 90 11.90 6.45 -3.51
CA GLU A 90 10.68 7.12 -3.13
C GLU A 90 10.59 7.26 -1.60
N TRP A 91 10.36 8.48 -1.13
CA TRP A 91 10.26 8.79 0.30
C TRP A 91 9.25 7.89 1.04
N VAL A 92 8.10 7.64 0.41
CA VAL A 92 6.99 6.89 0.99
C VAL A 92 7.35 5.45 1.35
N VAL A 93 8.39 4.87 0.74
CA VAL A 93 8.80 3.50 1.07
C VAL A 93 9.39 3.41 2.47
N ASN A 94 10.12 4.44 2.93
CA ASN A 94 10.61 4.48 4.31
C ASN A 94 9.45 4.64 5.32
N VAL A 95 8.42 5.40 4.96
CA VAL A 95 7.19 5.50 5.76
C VAL A 95 6.50 4.14 5.86
N GLY A 96 6.38 3.42 4.73
CA GLY A 96 5.80 2.07 4.69
C GLY A 96 6.56 1.08 5.56
N MET A 97 7.89 1.04 5.45
CA MET A 97 8.74 0.17 6.28
C MET A 97 8.60 0.49 7.77
N ALA A 98 8.57 1.79 8.14
CA ALA A 98 8.34 2.19 9.53
C ALA A 98 6.99 1.68 10.06
N ARG A 99 5.92 1.81 9.27
CA ARG A 99 4.58 1.31 9.62
C ARG A 99 4.54 -0.22 9.72
N GLY A 100 5.11 -0.91 8.76
CA GLY A 100 5.17 -2.37 8.75
C GLY A 100 5.87 -2.92 9.99
N TYR A 101 7.07 -2.45 10.29
CA TYR A 101 7.78 -2.85 11.50
C TYR A 101 7.05 -2.46 12.79
N SER A 102 6.40 -1.30 12.82
CA SER A 102 5.61 -0.87 13.97
C SER A 102 4.41 -1.81 14.21
N ALA A 103 3.68 -2.16 13.16
CA ALA A 103 2.57 -3.11 13.24
C ALA A 103 3.00 -4.50 13.74
N MET A 104 4.24 -4.90 13.41
CA MET A 104 4.86 -6.15 13.88
C MET A 104 5.43 -6.04 15.30
N GLY A 105 5.35 -4.87 15.96
CA GLY A 105 5.91 -4.62 17.29
C GLY A 105 7.42 -4.44 17.33
N ASN A 106 8.09 -4.39 16.18
CA ASN A 106 9.52 -4.13 16.09
C ASN A 106 9.81 -2.63 16.02
N TYR A 107 9.59 -1.94 17.14
CA TYR A 107 9.74 -0.49 17.22
C TYR A 107 11.17 0.01 16.99
N LYS A 108 12.17 -0.81 17.28
CA LYS A 108 13.56 -0.46 16.99
C LYS A 108 13.85 -0.34 15.50
N ALA A 109 13.36 -1.29 14.69
CA ALA A 109 13.47 -1.24 13.24
C ALA A 109 12.58 -0.12 12.67
N ALA A 110 11.34 0.01 13.18
CA ALA A 110 10.42 1.06 12.80
C ALA A 110 11.04 2.46 13.00
N LEU A 111 11.68 2.69 14.13
CA LEU A 111 12.33 3.96 14.48
C LEU A 111 13.45 4.33 13.48
N LYS A 112 14.25 3.34 13.06
CA LYS A 112 15.29 3.58 12.04
C LYS A 112 14.69 4.14 10.75
N TYR A 113 13.65 3.49 10.22
CA TYR A 113 12.99 3.93 8.98
C TYR A 113 12.22 5.24 9.16
N ALA A 114 11.59 5.45 10.33
CA ALA A 114 10.90 6.70 10.63
C ALA A 114 11.87 7.90 10.69
N LYS A 115 13.07 7.74 11.24
CA LYS A 115 14.11 8.77 11.24
C LYS A 115 14.60 9.08 9.82
N THR A 116 14.84 8.06 9.00
CA THR A 116 15.18 8.26 7.58
C THR A 116 14.06 9.02 6.83
N ALA A 117 12.79 8.65 7.07
CA ALA A 117 11.65 9.35 6.48
C ALA A 117 11.53 10.81 6.98
N TYR A 118 11.81 11.07 8.26
CA TYR A 118 11.84 12.42 8.82
C TYR A 118 12.91 13.29 8.16
N GLU A 119 14.12 12.77 7.99
CA GLU A 119 15.26 13.49 7.39
C GLU A 119 15.02 13.82 5.91
N SER A 120 14.38 12.91 5.18
CA SER A 120 14.13 13.02 3.74
C SER A 120 12.70 13.45 3.37
N ALA A 121 11.93 13.96 4.34
CA ALA A 121 10.54 14.36 4.10
C ALA A 121 10.45 15.47 3.04
N PRO A 122 9.55 15.33 2.04
CA PRO A 122 9.49 16.23 0.88
C PRO A 122 8.93 17.60 1.20
N ASP A 123 8.23 17.76 2.31
CA ASP A 123 7.56 19.00 2.72
C ASP A 123 7.42 19.08 4.27
N PRO A 124 7.13 20.29 4.81
CA PRO A 124 7.01 20.50 6.26
C PRO A 124 5.90 19.68 6.92
N GLN A 125 4.79 19.40 6.24
CA GLN A 125 3.67 18.63 6.79
C GLN A 125 4.07 17.16 6.99
N ASN A 126 4.70 16.57 5.98
CA ASN A 126 5.21 15.20 6.07
C ASN A 126 6.33 15.11 7.11
N LYS A 127 7.20 16.12 7.20
CA LYS A 127 8.25 16.18 8.22
C LYS A 127 7.67 16.20 9.63
N GLU A 128 6.66 17.02 9.90
CA GLU A 128 6.00 17.06 11.21
C GLU A 128 5.28 15.73 11.53
N SER A 129 4.63 15.13 10.55
CA SER A 129 4.01 13.81 10.71
C SER A 129 5.04 12.74 11.11
N MET A 130 6.19 12.72 10.47
CA MET A 130 7.25 11.76 10.80
C MET A 130 7.94 12.07 12.13
N LYS A 131 8.04 13.33 12.53
CA LYS A 131 8.51 13.72 13.87
C LYS A 131 7.62 13.14 14.97
N GLN A 132 6.30 13.21 14.80
CA GLN A 132 5.33 12.62 15.72
C GLN A 132 5.44 11.09 15.74
N ALA A 133 5.64 10.46 14.58
CA ALA A 133 5.86 9.02 14.48
C ALA A 133 7.14 8.59 15.24
N VAL A 134 8.24 9.33 15.07
CA VAL A 134 9.49 9.09 15.81
C VAL A 134 9.25 9.18 17.33
N ALA A 135 8.58 10.23 17.82
CA ALA A 135 8.29 10.40 19.23
C ALA A 135 7.44 9.25 19.81
N LYS A 136 6.42 8.79 19.07
CA LYS A 136 5.61 7.62 19.46
C LYS A 136 6.47 6.36 19.57
N LEU A 137 7.29 6.08 18.56
CA LEU A 137 8.16 4.89 18.54
C LEU A 137 9.20 4.91 19.65
N GLU A 138 9.77 6.08 19.98
CA GLU A 138 10.70 6.26 21.10
C GLU A 138 10.03 6.01 22.46
N SER A 139 8.72 6.26 22.56
CA SER A 139 7.92 5.92 23.75
C SER A 139 7.35 4.50 23.73
N GLY A 140 7.72 3.67 22.75
CA GLY A 140 7.25 2.29 22.64
C GLY A 140 5.79 2.15 22.17
N GLN A 141 5.29 3.11 21.40
CA GLN A 141 3.91 3.11 20.88
C GLN A 141 3.86 2.82 19.39
N ASP A 142 2.81 2.10 18.96
CA ASP A 142 2.51 1.87 17.55
C ASP A 142 2.14 3.19 16.84
N ILE A 143 2.54 3.32 15.57
CA ILE A 143 2.26 4.49 14.73
C ILE A 143 1.13 4.28 13.71
N ASN A 144 0.47 3.14 13.75
CA ASN A 144 -0.63 2.81 12.84
C ASN A 144 -1.99 3.24 13.37
#